data_7f8174ac12f2b2257e0bf97e915931e4
#
_entry.id   7f8174ac12f2b2257e0bf97e915931e4
#
_cell.length_a   1.000
_cell.length_b   1.000
_cell.length_c   1.000
_cell.angle_alpha   90.00
_cell.angle_beta   90.00
_cell.angle_gamma   90.00
#
_symmetry.space_group_name_H-M   'P 1'
#
loop_
_entity.id
_entity.type
_entity.pdbx_description
1 polymer ?
#
loop_
_entity_poly.entity_id
_entity_poly.type
_entity_poly.pdbx_seq_one_letter_code
_entity_poly.pdbx_strand_id
1 'polypeptide(L)'
;VSNAAPATVLVYSSRPDVRAAVRTAVGRRPAADVGPLTWVECATGEDVVDTVDGGGVDLCILDGESQPTGGLALARQLTVEVADRPALCVLIARQPDRWLAHWSRADATLPLPVDPLTAPAVVADLLRDRVGRRPVAR
;
A
#
# COMPACT_ATOMS: atom_id res chain seq x y z
N VAL A 1 25.25 10.97 -7.20
CA VAL A 1 24.82 9.58 -6.94
C VAL A 1 23.50 9.63 -6.19
N SER A 2 22.51 8.97 -6.74
CA SER A 2 21.23 8.89 -6.08
C SER A 2 21.28 7.87 -4.94
N ASN A 3 20.89 8.28 -3.74
CA ASN A 3 20.70 7.38 -2.61
C ASN A 3 19.25 6.91 -2.49
N ALA A 4 18.47 7.09 -3.55
CA ALA A 4 17.08 6.66 -3.57
C ALA A 4 16.99 5.14 -3.44
N ALA A 5 16.09 4.69 -2.56
CA ALA A 5 15.84 3.27 -2.33
C ALA A 5 14.69 2.79 -3.23
N PRO A 6 14.97 1.89 -4.20
CA PRO A 6 13.90 1.30 -4.98
C PRO A 6 12.96 0.49 -4.08
N ALA A 7 11.68 0.47 -4.44
CA ALA A 7 10.69 -0.24 -3.66
C ALA A 7 9.62 -0.85 -4.57
N THR A 8 9.01 -1.91 -4.10
CA THR A 8 7.92 -2.58 -4.77
C THR A 8 6.60 -2.26 -4.06
N VAL A 9 5.66 -1.70 -4.79
CA VAL A 9 4.36 -1.30 -4.28
C VAL A 9 3.27 -2.11 -4.97
N LEU A 10 2.48 -2.81 -4.17
CA LEU A 10 1.31 -3.52 -4.64
C LEU A 10 0.09 -2.59 -4.53
N VAL A 11 -0.68 -2.49 -5.59
CA VAL A 11 -1.97 -1.79 -5.57
C VAL A 11 -3.09 -2.76 -5.87
N TYR A 12 -4.08 -2.78 -4.98
CA TYR A 12 -5.22 -3.66 -5.07
C TYR A 12 -6.53 -2.86 -5.22
N SER A 13 -7.25 -3.16 -6.25
CA SER A 13 -8.65 -2.82 -6.43
C SER A 13 -9.25 -3.76 -7.47
N SER A 14 -10.52 -4.13 -7.30
CA SER A 14 -11.25 -4.85 -8.34
C SER A 14 -11.52 -3.97 -9.57
N ARG A 15 -11.30 -2.66 -9.43
CA ARG A 15 -11.56 -1.66 -10.49
C ARG A 15 -10.24 -1.18 -11.09
N PRO A 16 -10.00 -1.44 -12.39
CA PRO A 16 -8.75 -1.02 -13.05
C PRO A 16 -8.53 0.50 -13.03
N ASP A 17 -9.60 1.28 -13.10
CA ASP A 17 -9.52 2.75 -13.07
C ASP A 17 -8.99 3.26 -11.72
N VAL A 18 -9.34 2.61 -10.62
CA VAL A 18 -8.82 2.95 -9.29
C VAL A 18 -7.32 2.65 -9.22
N ARG A 19 -6.89 1.49 -9.71
CA ARG A 19 -5.46 1.13 -9.73
C ARG A 19 -4.66 2.14 -10.55
N ALA A 20 -5.16 2.52 -11.73
CA ALA A 20 -4.51 3.50 -12.58
C ALA A 20 -4.43 4.88 -11.90
N ALA A 21 -5.49 5.30 -11.24
CA ALA A 21 -5.53 6.60 -10.54
C ALA A 21 -4.52 6.65 -9.40
N VAL A 22 -4.38 5.57 -8.65
CA VAL A 22 -3.39 5.48 -7.57
C VAL A 22 -1.97 5.60 -8.13
N ARG A 23 -1.65 4.85 -9.17
CA ARG A 23 -0.32 4.89 -9.77
C ARG A 23 0.01 6.28 -10.31
N THR A 24 -0.96 6.93 -10.95
CA THR A 24 -0.78 8.29 -11.47
C THR A 24 -0.57 9.30 -10.33
N ALA A 25 -1.36 9.19 -9.25
CA ALA A 25 -1.28 10.14 -8.14
C ALA A 25 0.04 10.00 -7.37
N VAL A 26 0.52 8.79 -7.14
CA VAL A 26 1.76 8.54 -6.41
C VAL A 26 2.98 8.80 -7.28
N GLY A 27 2.90 8.38 -8.53
CA GLY A 27 4.00 8.52 -9.47
C GLY A 27 5.09 7.49 -9.27
N ARG A 28 6.12 7.58 -10.11
CA ARG A 28 7.24 6.65 -10.10
C ARG A 28 8.23 6.92 -8.97
N ARG A 29 8.34 8.18 -8.56
CA ARG A 29 9.27 8.64 -7.53
C ARG A 29 8.53 9.53 -6.54
N PRO A 30 7.97 8.99 -5.47
CA PRO A 30 7.16 9.79 -4.56
C PRO A 30 7.97 10.81 -3.76
N ALA A 31 9.28 10.63 -3.67
CA ALA A 31 10.19 11.57 -3.03
C ALA A 31 11.60 11.39 -3.63
N ALA A 32 12.48 12.37 -3.39
CA ALA A 32 13.83 12.33 -3.94
C ALA A 32 14.64 11.13 -3.44
N ASP A 33 14.37 10.69 -2.21
CA ASP A 33 15.06 9.58 -1.56
C ASP A 33 14.31 8.25 -1.64
N VAL A 34 13.18 8.22 -2.35
CA VAL A 34 12.34 7.02 -2.46
C VAL A 34 12.01 6.75 -3.92
N GLY A 35 12.32 5.56 -4.36
CA GLY A 35 12.04 5.11 -5.71
C GLY A 35 13.30 4.78 -6.50
N PRO A 36 13.18 4.36 -7.76
CA PRO A 36 11.92 4.23 -8.48
C PRO A 36 11.03 3.12 -7.93
N LEU A 37 9.74 3.27 -8.10
CA LEU A 37 8.77 2.26 -7.67
C LEU A 37 8.52 1.24 -8.76
N THR A 38 8.48 -0.03 -8.36
CA THR A 38 7.96 -1.12 -9.18
C THR A 38 6.55 -1.41 -8.71
N TRP A 39 5.59 -1.35 -9.63
CA TRP A 39 4.17 -1.54 -9.30
C TRP A 39 3.73 -2.95 -9.63
N VAL A 40 3.00 -3.56 -8.70
CA VAL A 40 2.30 -4.83 -8.91
C VAL A 40 0.82 -4.57 -8.74
N GLU A 41 0.02 -4.84 -9.78
CA GLU A 41 -1.43 -4.65 -9.71
C GLU A 41 -2.11 -5.98 -9.40
N CYS A 42 -3.01 -5.95 -8.42
CA CYS A 42 -3.83 -7.09 -8.05
C CYS A 42 -5.30 -6.71 -8.16
N ALA A 43 -6.09 -7.58 -8.79
CA ALA A 43 -7.53 -7.37 -8.97
C ALA A 43 -8.36 -8.14 -7.96
N THR A 44 -7.78 -9.11 -7.24
CA THR A 44 -8.47 -9.96 -6.27
C THR A 44 -7.71 -10.01 -4.96
N GLY A 45 -8.44 -10.27 -3.86
CA GLY A 45 -7.81 -10.45 -2.55
C GLY A 45 -6.89 -11.66 -2.50
N GLU A 46 -7.23 -12.71 -3.23
CA GLU A 46 -6.40 -13.92 -3.34
C GLU A 46 -5.04 -13.60 -3.96
N ASP A 47 -5.04 -12.82 -5.05
CA ASP A 47 -3.80 -12.38 -5.69
C ASP A 47 -2.93 -11.55 -4.75
N VAL A 48 -3.55 -10.72 -3.90
CA VAL A 48 -2.81 -9.93 -2.90
C VAL A 48 -2.09 -10.86 -1.92
N VAL A 49 -2.80 -11.82 -1.36
CA VAL A 49 -2.22 -12.76 -0.39
C VAL A 49 -1.09 -13.55 -1.02
N ASP A 50 -1.31 -14.09 -2.21
CA ASP A 50 -0.28 -14.87 -2.92
C ASP A 50 0.96 -14.04 -3.22
N THR A 51 0.77 -12.80 -3.66
CA THR A 51 1.88 -11.90 -3.97
C THR A 51 2.69 -11.55 -2.73
N VAL A 52 2.01 -11.25 -1.62
CA VAL A 52 2.68 -10.93 -0.36
C VAL A 52 3.42 -12.15 0.20
N ASP A 53 2.81 -13.32 0.11
CA ASP A 53 3.46 -14.57 0.55
C ASP A 53 4.72 -14.88 -0.25
N GLY A 54 4.78 -14.47 -1.50
CA GLY A 54 5.97 -14.61 -2.34
C GLY A 54 7.15 -13.74 -1.93
N GLY A 55 6.92 -12.75 -1.08
CA GLY A 55 7.93 -11.82 -0.59
C GLY A 55 8.27 -10.71 -1.56
N GLY A 56 9.04 -9.74 -1.10
CA GLY A 56 9.55 -8.66 -1.94
C GLY A 56 8.64 -7.45 -2.09
N VAL A 57 7.47 -7.44 -1.48
CA VAL A 57 6.56 -6.30 -1.48
C VAL A 57 6.87 -5.41 -0.28
N ASP A 58 7.06 -4.12 -0.53
CA ASP A 58 7.38 -3.15 0.52
C ASP A 58 6.16 -2.42 1.06
N LEU A 59 5.15 -2.20 0.21
CA LEU A 59 3.93 -1.49 0.56
C LEU A 59 2.75 -2.07 -0.21
N CYS A 60 1.62 -2.25 0.46
CA CYS A 60 0.35 -2.54 -0.17
C CYS A 60 -0.59 -1.35 -0.03
N ILE A 61 -1.15 -0.88 -1.15
CA ILE A 61 -2.21 0.12 -1.17
C ILE A 61 -3.49 -0.63 -1.53
N LEU A 62 -4.43 -0.69 -0.59
CA LEU A 62 -5.58 -1.58 -0.65
C LEU A 62 -6.88 -0.77 -0.70
N ASP A 63 -7.66 -0.99 -1.75
CA ASP A 63 -8.95 -0.31 -1.93
C ASP A 63 -9.98 -0.83 -0.93
N GLY A 64 -10.35 0.00 0.05
CA GLY A 64 -11.34 -0.34 1.05
C GLY A 64 -12.74 -0.56 0.50
N GLU A 65 -13.01 -0.05 -0.71
CA GLU A 65 -14.32 -0.16 -1.37
C GLU A 65 -14.43 -1.32 -2.35
N SER A 66 -13.37 -2.12 -2.51
CA SER A 66 -13.39 -3.24 -3.44
C SER A 66 -14.31 -4.37 -2.99
N GLN A 67 -14.86 -5.07 -3.97
CA GLN A 67 -15.73 -6.21 -3.76
C GLN A 67 -15.15 -7.43 -4.51
N PRO A 68 -15.35 -8.64 -4.03
CA PRO A 68 -16.03 -9.02 -2.78
C PRO A 68 -15.21 -8.80 -1.51
N THR A 69 -13.90 -8.57 -1.64
CA THR A 69 -13.00 -8.39 -0.49
C THR A 69 -12.53 -6.95 -0.42
N GLY A 70 -12.89 -6.26 0.67
CA GLY A 70 -12.44 -4.88 0.89
C GLY A 70 -11.03 -4.82 1.47
N GLY A 71 -10.34 -3.70 1.20
CA GLY A 71 -8.98 -3.49 1.65
C GLY A 71 -8.81 -3.52 3.16
N LEU A 72 -9.83 -3.13 3.93
CA LEU A 72 -9.78 -3.18 5.39
C LEU A 72 -9.66 -4.62 5.90
N ALA A 73 -10.47 -5.52 5.34
CA ALA A 73 -10.40 -6.94 5.70
C ALA A 73 -9.07 -7.56 5.29
N LEU A 74 -8.57 -7.21 4.10
CA LEU A 74 -7.27 -7.68 3.65
C LEU A 74 -6.14 -7.19 4.55
N ALA A 75 -6.16 -5.92 4.96
CA ALA A 75 -5.14 -5.38 5.85
C ALA A 75 -5.11 -6.14 7.18
N ARG A 76 -6.28 -6.43 7.73
CA ARG A 76 -6.40 -7.23 8.95
C ARG A 76 -5.84 -8.63 8.75
N GLN A 77 -6.22 -9.28 7.66
CA GLN A 77 -5.74 -10.62 7.32
C GLN A 77 -4.22 -10.66 7.20
N LEU A 78 -3.63 -9.74 6.45
CA LEU A 78 -2.19 -9.68 6.28
C LEU A 78 -1.46 -9.43 7.61
N THR A 79 -2.02 -8.57 8.47
CA THR A 79 -1.43 -8.30 9.79
C THR A 79 -1.42 -9.54 10.67
N VAL A 80 -2.49 -10.34 10.63
CA VAL A 80 -2.61 -11.55 11.44
C VAL A 80 -1.77 -12.71 10.89
N GLU A 81 -1.73 -12.86 9.57
CA GLU A 81 -1.17 -14.05 8.93
C GLU A 81 0.31 -13.90 8.54
N VAL A 82 0.79 -12.68 8.32
CA VAL A 82 2.15 -12.44 7.82
C VAL A 82 2.99 -11.76 8.89
N ALA A 83 4.00 -12.45 9.38
CA ALA A 83 4.83 -11.95 10.49
C ALA A 83 5.64 -10.70 10.12
N ASP A 84 6.22 -10.67 8.92
CA ASP A 84 6.98 -9.53 8.40
C ASP A 84 6.23 -8.93 7.21
N ARG A 85 5.05 -8.45 7.50
CA ARG A 85 4.18 -7.91 6.46
C ARG A 85 4.71 -6.59 5.87
N PRO A 86 4.38 -6.28 4.61
CA PRO A 86 4.66 -4.95 4.07
C PRO A 86 3.88 -3.86 4.84
N ALA A 87 4.26 -2.60 4.63
CA ALA A 87 3.44 -1.48 5.10
C ALA A 87 2.07 -1.57 4.41
N LEU A 88 1.03 -1.12 5.09
CA LEU A 88 -0.35 -1.21 4.62
C LEU A 88 -1.00 0.17 4.62
N CYS A 89 -1.49 0.59 3.46
CA CYS A 89 -2.27 1.81 3.29
C CYS A 89 -3.64 1.44 2.72
N VAL A 90 -4.71 1.84 3.39
CA VAL A 90 -6.06 1.54 2.93
C VAL A 90 -6.73 2.80 2.38
N LEU A 91 -7.35 2.67 1.20
CA LEU A 91 -8.12 3.74 0.58
C LEU A 91 -9.54 3.70 1.15
N ILE A 92 -10.02 4.82 1.67
CA ILE A 92 -11.35 4.91 2.29
C ILE A 92 -12.16 6.03 1.66
N ALA A 93 -13.43 5.74 1.36
CA ALA A 93 -14.33 6.71 0.74
C ALA A 93 -15.02 7.62 1.76
N ARG A 94 -15.14 7.17 3.01
CA ARG A 94 -15.95 7.86 4.02
C ARG A 94 -15.24 7.94 5.37
N GLN A 95 -15.41 9.07 6.04
CA GLN A 95 -14.87 9.32 7.38
C GLN A 95 -15.33 8.30 8.44
N PRO A 96 -16.59 7.83 8.45
CA PRO A 96 -17.02 6.82 9.42
C PRO A 96 -16.22 5.53 9.41
N ASP A 97 -15.44 5.28 8.33
CA ASP A 97 -14.61 4.08 8.22
C ASP A 97 -13.33 4.16 9.04
N ARG A 98 -13.08 5.27 9.74
CA ARG A 98 -11.85 5.45 10.53
C ARG A 98 -11.65 4.37 11.60
N TRP A 99 -12.70 4.01 12.32
CA TRP A 99 -12.56 2.99 13.36
C TRP A 99 -12.29 1.61 12.75
N LEU A 100 -12.86 1.35 11.56
CA LEU A 100 -12.56 0.13 10.81
C LEU A 100 -11.11 0.13 10.32
N ALA A 101 -10.60 1.27 9.89
CA ALA A 101 -9.20 1.40 9.48
C ALA A 101 -8.28 1.09 10.67
N HIS A 102 -8.60 1.59 11.86
CA HIS A 102 -7.85 1.27 13.07
C HIS A 102 -7.93 -0.23 13.41
N TRP A 103 -9.11 -0.79 13.34
CA TRP A 103 -9.32 -2.21 13.55
C TRP A 103 -8.52 -3.07 12.57
N SER A 104 -8.39 -2.62 11.33
CA SER A 104 -7.67 -3.35 10.27
C SER A 104 -6.17 -3.43 10.51
N ARG A 105 -5.63 -2.60 11.39
CA ARG A 105 -4.20 -2.46 11.66
C ARG A 105 -3.42 -1.87 10.48
N ALA A 106 -4.08 -1.15 9.59
CA ALA A 106 -3.41 -0.43 8.53
C ALA A 106 -2.47 0.64 9.12
N ASP A 107 -1.33 0.85 8.46
CA ASP A 107 -0.35 1.84 8.91
C ASP A 107 -0.78 3.26 8.54
N ALA A 108 -1.57 3.41 7.49
CA ALA A 108 -2.10 4.70 7.06
C ALA A 108 -3.37 4.49 6.25
N THR A 109 -4.11 5.57 6.07
CA THR A 109 -5.26 5.63 5.17
C THR A 109 -5.14 6.82 4.24
N LEU A 110 -5.73 6.68 3.05
CA LEU A 110 -5.86 7.79 2.10
C LEU A 110 -7.32 7.89 1.67
N PRO A 111 -7.87 9.12 1.63
CA PRO A 111 -9.24 9.28 1.16
C PRO A 111 -9.32 9.07 -0.36
N LEU A 112 -10.46 8.57 -0.80
CA LEU A 112 -10.81 8.51 -2.21
C LEU A 112 -11.63 9.74 -2.61
N PRO A 113 -11.43 10.30 -3.79
CA PRO A 113 -10.41 9.95 -4.79
C PRO A 113 -9.01 10.34 -4.32
N VAL A 114 -8.01 9.58 -4.74
CA VAL A 114 -6.62 9.78 -4.31
C VAL A 114 -6.10 11.12 -4.82
N ASP A 115 -5.58 11.94 -3.90
CA ASP A 115 -5.09 13.28 -4.19
C ASP A 115 -3.60 13.24 -4.56
N PRO A 116 -3.24 13.66 -5.79
CA PRO A 116 -1.83 13.67 -6.19
C PRO A 116 -0.96 14.67 -5.42
N LEU A 117 -1.56 15.59 -4.67
CA LEU A 117 -0.81 16.54 -3.85
C LEU A 117 -0.40 15.94 -2.50
N THR A 118 -1.12 14.95 -1.99
CA THR A 118 -0.86 14.37 -0.67
C THR A 118 -0.39 12.93 -0.71
N ALA A 119 -0.83 12.14 -1.68
CA ALA A 119 -0.52 10.72 -1.75
C ALA A 119 0.98 10.42 -1.83
N PRO A 120 1.80 11.14 -2.61
CA PRO A 120 3.23 10.84 -2.69
C PRO A 120 3.93 10.93 -1.33
N ALA A 121 3.61 11.94 -0.54
CA ALA A 121 4.24 12.11 0.79
C ALA A 121 3.88 10.97 1.73
N VAL A 122 2.63 10.55 1.75
CA VAL A 122 2.17 9.43 2.59
C VAL A 122 2.89 8.13 2.20
N VAL A 123 2.95 7.86 0.90
CA VAL A 123 3.63 6.67 0.39
C VAL A 123 5.13 6.70 0.72
N ALA A 124 5.78 7.85 0.51
CA ALA A 124 7.19 8.00 0.82
C ALA A 124 7.47 7.74 2.31
N ASP A 125 6.64 8.29 3.20
CA ASP A 125 6.81 8.08 4.63
C ASP A 125 6.63 6.62 5.04
N LEU A 126 5.65 5.94 4.47
CA LEU A 126 5.43 4.52 4.73
C LEU A 126 6.61 3.67 4.29
N LEU A 127 7.18 3.99 3.13
CA LEU A 127 8.34 3.26 2.61
C LEU A 127 9.59 3.52 3.44
N ARG A 128 9.80 4.75 3.91
CA ARG A 128 10.92 5.07 4.81
C ARG A 128 10.81 4.32 6.12
N ASP A 129 9.63 4.28 6.71
CA ASP A 129 9.38 3.55 7.95
C ASP A 129 9.60 2.05 7.77
N ARG A 130 9.17 1.51 6.64
CA ARG A 130 9.37 0.10 6.31
C ARG A 130 10.86 -0.24 6.20
N VAL A 131 11.63 0.59 5.51
CA VAL A 131 13.08 0.42 5.37
C VAL A 131 13.77 0.48 6.74
N GLY A 132 13.36 1.42 7.60
CA GLY A 132 13.91 1.56 8.95
C GLY A 132 13.66 0.36 9.85
N ARG A 133 12.63 -0.45 9.56
CA ARG A 133 12.28 -1.65 10.33
C ARG A 133 12.83 -2.95 9.75
N ARG A 134 13.47 -2.90 8.56
CA ARG A 134 14.08 -4.08 7.99
C ARG A 134 15.23 -4.58 8.85
N PRO A 135 15.38 -5.90 9.03
CA PRO A 135 16.56 -6.44 9.68
C PRO A 135 17.83 -6.00 8.94
N VAL A 136 18.87 -5.67 9.69
CA VAL A 136 20.15 -5.33 9.07
C VAL A 136 20.72 -6.57 8.41
N ALA A 137 21.05 -6.47 7.10
CA ALA A 137 21.72 -7.55 6.37
C ALA A 137 23.13 -7.78 6.94
N ARG A 138 23.47 -9.01 7.13
CA ARG A 138 24.77 -9.39 7.70
C ARG A 138 25.48 -10.40 6.84
#